data_1bf713e0484261cfc6036e58f5a050a2
#
_entry.id   1bf713e0484261cfc6036e58f5a050a2
#
_cell.length_a   1.000
_cell.length_b   1.000
_cell.length_c   1.000
_cell.angle_alpha   90.00
_cell.angle_beta   90.00
_cell.angle_gamma   90.00
#
_symmetry.space_group_name_H-M   'P 1'
#
loop_
_entity.id
_entity.type
_entity.pdbx_description
1 polymer ?
#
loop_
_entity_poly.entity_id
_entity_poly.type
_entity_poly.pdbx_seq_one_letter_code
_entity_poly.pdbx_strand_id
1 'polypeptide(L)'
;ARPSAKNKELLAPLMDKVEIIWGDLTKYEDILRGVTGSDIVLHVGGMVSPQADYRPKATLRTNISAATYIRDAVLAQPEDKQPKVVYIGSVAQMGDRREPLHWGRAGDPICVSAYDHYGLTKAQAERIITNSPIKQWVALRQSGILYPAILKNYDPIMFHVPIRGVLEWATVEDSGRLLERVCRDEVPEEFWKNYYNIGSGKEYRISNYEFECLLLDAIGCPRPEKIFEAKWFTTRNF
;
A
#
# COMPACT_ATOMS: atom_id res chain seq x y z
N ALA A 1 3.76 -7.57 14.78
CA ALA A 1 2.51 -6.80 15.04
C ALA A 1 2.64 -5.97 16.31
N ARG A 2 1.99 -4.79 16.41
CA ARG A 2 1.96 -4.00 17.66
C ARG A 2 1.11 -4.71 18.72
N PRO A 3 1.56 -4.77 19.97
CA PRO A 3 0.86 -5.47 21.06
C PRO A 3 -0.33 -4.60 21.56
N SER A 4 -1.44 -4.62 20.85
CA SER A 4 -2.71 -3.99 21.27
C SER A 4 -3.79 -5.05 21.46
N ALA A 5 -4.81 -4.77 22.30
CA ALA A 5 -5.94 -5.67 22.50
C ALA A 5 -6.61 -6.03 21.16
N LYS A 6 -6.88 -5.03 20.31
CA LYS A 6 -7.43 -5.23 18.97
C LYS A 6 -6.58 -6.15 18.10
N ASN A 7 -5.26 -5.97 18.09
CA ASN A 7 -4.38 -6.82 17.26
C ASN A 7 -4.30 -8.24 17.80
N LYS A 8 -4.32 -8.41 19.13
CA LYS A 8 -4.36 -9.74 19.75
C LYS A 8 -5.63 -10.49 19.38
N GLU A 9 -6.77 -9.83 19.43
CA GLU A 9 -8.07 -10.39 19.02
C GLU A 9 -8.08 -10.77 17.53
N LEU A 10 -7.65 -9.85 16.64
CA LEU A 10 -7.60 -10.09 15.19
C LEU A 10 -6.65 -11.22 14.79
N LEU A 11 -5.56 -11.39 15.49
CA LEU A 11 -4.55 -12.41 15.18
C LEU A 11 -4.76 -13.74 15.92
N ALA A 12 -5.66 -13.78 16.91
CA ALA A 12 -5.94 -15.00 17.68
C ALA A 12 -6.24 -16.23 16.79
N PRO A 13 -7.06 -16.13 15.71
CA PRO A 13 -7.35 -17.26 14.83
C PRO A 13 -6.15 -17.77 14.02
N LEU A 14 -5.05 -17.02 13.99
CA LEU A 14 -3.86 -17.33 13.21
C LEU A 14 -2.70 -17.86 14.06
N MET A 15 -2.81 -17.83 15.40
CA MET A 15 -1.70 -18.18 16.28
C MET A 15 -1.16 -19.59 16.10
N ASP A 16 -2.02 -20.53 15.69
CA ASP A 16 -1.61 -21.92 15.43
C ASP A 16 -1.00 -22.11 14.01
N LYS A 17 -1.06 -21.08 13.18
CA LYS A 17 -0.63 -21.14 11.77
C LYS A 17 0.61 -20.33 11.49
N VAL A 18 0.89 -19.31 12.30
CA VAL A 18 1.98 -18.37 12.08
C VAL A 18 2.64 -17.99 13.41
N GLU A 19 3.93 -17.76 13.37
CA GLU A 19 4.63 -17.12 14.47
C GLU A 19 4.36 -15.62 14.48
N ILE A 20 3.94 -15.09 15.64
CA ILE A 20 3.64 -13.65 15.79
C ILE A 20 4.73 -12.99 16.62
N ILE A 21 5.55 -12.17 15.96
CA ILE A 21 6.52 -11.30 16.61
C ILE A 21 5.83 -9.99 17.01
N TRP A 22 5.69 -9.76 18.30
CA TRP A 22 5.15 -8.51 18.84
C TRP A 22 6.22 -7.44 18.88
N GLY A 23 5.98 -6.33 18.22
CA GLY A 23 6.96 -5.24 18.08
C GLY A 23 6.39 -3.99 17.41
N ASP A 24 7.26 -2.99 17.21
CA ASP A 24 6.93 -1.71 16.57
C ASP A 24 7.85 -1.46 15.38
N LEU A 25 7.28 -1.08 14.23
CA LEU A 25 8.02 -0.76 13.01
C LEU A 25 8.97 0.45 13.15
N THR A 26 8.84 1.21 14.24
CA THR A 26 9.75 2.32 14.57
C THR A 26 10.91 1.91 15.48
N LYS A 27 11.11 0.61 15.70
CA LYS A 27 12.20 0.04 16.48
C LYS A 27 12.99 -0.95 15.64
N TYR A 28 14.27 -0.68 15.46
CA TYR A 28 15.17 -1.51 14.64
C TYR A 28 15.23 -2.96 15.13
N GLU A 29 15.36 -3.17 16.43
CA GLU A 29 15.49 -4.49 17.04
C GLU A 29 14.26 -5.37 16.80
N ASP A 30 13.07 -4.77 16.76
CA ASP A 30 11.83 -5.50 16.49
C ASP A 30 11.77 -5.94 15.02
N ILE A 31 12.24 -5.10 14.11
CA ILE A 31 12.35 -5.44 12.68
C ILE A 31 13.45 -6.48 12.46
N LEU A 32 14.61 -6.30 13.07
CA LEU A 32 15.72 -7.24 12.93
C LEU A 32 15.31 -8.66 13.34
N ARG A 33 14.56 -8.81 14.44
CA ARG A 33 14.02 -10.13 14.86
C ARG A 33 13.12 -10.76 13.80
N GLY A 34 12.32 -9.94 13.09
CA GLY A 34 11.43 -10.44 12.03
C GLY A 34 12.14 -10.75 10.73
N VAL A 35 13.27 -10.09 10.45
CA VAL A 35 14.06 -10.27 9.23
C VAL A 35 15.04 -11.43 9.34
N THR A 36 15.59 -11.65 10.54
CA THR A 36 16.59 -12.70 10.76
C THR A 36 16.03 -14.09 10.48
N GLY A 37 16.66 -14.82 9.57
CA GLY A 37 16.27 -16.16 9.19
C GLY A 37 15.06 -16.25 8.23
N SER A 38 14.59 -15.13 7.71
CA SER A 38 13.53 -15.10 6.69
C SER A 38 14.13 -15.28 5.30
N ASP A 39 13.42 -15.97 4.40
CA ASP A 39 13.77 -16.07 2.97
C ASP A 39 13.22 -14.88 2.17
N ILE A 40 12.04 -14.40 2.57
CA ILE A 40 11.35 -13.27 1.94
C ILE A 40 10.76 -12.35 3.00
N VAL A 41 10.96 -11.06 2.85
CA VAL A 41 10.32 -10.01 3.68
C VAL A 41 9.23 -9.31 2.87
N LEU A 42 7.98 -9.49 3.29
CA LEU A 42 6.84 -8.73 2.75
C LEU A 42 6.62 -7.47 3.59
N HIS A 43 7.07 -6.33 3.12
CA HIS A 43 6.84 -5.05 3.81
C HIS A 43 5.47 -4.47 3.46
N VAL A 44 4.43 -5.00 4.10
CA VAL A 44 3.03 -4.56 3.94
C VAL A 44 2.67 -3.50 4.99
N GLY A 45 3.36 -3.48 6.12
CA GLY A 45 3.05 -2.63 7.26
C GLY A 45 3.34 -1.15 7.02
N GLY A 46 2.53 -0.28 7.59
CA GLY A 46 2.70 1.16 7.55
C GLY A 46 1.46 1.91 8.00
N MET A 47 1.56 3.23 8.07
CA MET A 47 0.38 4.09 8.23
C MET A 47 -0.18 4.40 6.84
N VAL A 48 -1.50 4.18 6.69
CA VAL A 48 -2.23 4.40 5.45
C VAL A 48 -3.28 5.50 5.65
N SER A 49 -3.75 6.10 4.57
CA SER A 49 -4.88 7.04 4.62
C SER A 49 -6.16 6.31 5.04
N PRO A 50 -7.09 7.02 5.72
CA PRO A 50 -7.03 8.47 6.05
C PRO A 50 -6.16 8.81 7.26
N GLN A 51 -5.74 7.84 8.07
CA GLN A 51 -4.94 8.09 9.28
C GLN A 51 -3.60 8.77 8.98
N ALA A 52 -3.02 8.48 7.84
CA ALA A 52 -1.77 9.09 7.40
C ALA A 52 -1.90 10.61 7.22
N ASP A 53 -3.03 11.06 6.71
CA ASP A 53 -3.29 12.47 6.41
C ASP A 53 -3.58 13.26 7.69
N TYR A 54 -4.26 12.63 8.66
CA TYR A 54 -4.54 13.25 9.96
C TYR A 54 -3.31 13.30 10.89
N ARG A 55 -2.30 12.46 10.63
CA ARG A 55 -1.09 12.33 11.48
C ARG A 55 0.20 12.36 10.67
N PRO A 56 0.48 13.43 9.91
CA PRO A 56 1.60 13.45 8.95
C PRO A 56 2.96 13.19 9.59
N LYS A 57 3.24 13.73 10.77
CA LYS A 57 4.52 13.49 11.50
C LYS A 57 4.67 12.03 11.93
N ALA A 58 3.60 11.40 12.42
CA ALA A 58 3.63 10.00 12.81
C ALA A 58 3.77 9.09 11.58
N THR A 59 3.12 9.45 10.47
CA THR A 59 3.20 8.75 9.19
C THR A 59 4.61 8.78 8.64
N LEU A 60 5.22 9.96 8.56
CA LEU A 60 6.59 10.11 8.14
C LEU A 60 7.52 9.23 8.97
N ARG A 61 7.43 9.36 10.31
CA ARG A 61 8.25 8.55 11.22
C ARG A 61 8.05 7.05 10.99
N THR A 62 6.81 6.57 10.95
CA THR A 62 6.52 5.13 10.85
C THR A 62 6.95 4.56 9.51
N ASN A 63 6.52 5.19 8.40
CA ASN A 63 6.74 4.63 7.06
C ASN A 63 8.22 4.70 6.65
N ILE A 64 8.90 5.78 7.00
CA ILE A 64 10.32 5.93 6.67
C ILE A 64 11.21 5.08 7.57
N SER A 65 10.96 5.08 8.90
CA SER A 65 11.75 4.22 9.79
C SER A 65 11.59 2.74 9.44
N ALA A 66 10.37 2.29 9.14
CA ALA A 66 10.14 0.90 8.76
C ALA A 66 10.95 0.50 7.53
N ALA A 67 10.90 1.27 6.45
CA ALA A 67 11.68 0.98 5.24
C ALA A 67 13.20 1.03 5.50
N THR A 68 13.66 2.04 6.27
CA THR A 68 15.07 2.17 6.64
C THR A 68 15.55 0.96 7.44
N TYR A 69 14.81 0.59 8.46
CA TYR A 69 15.19 -0.52 9.34
C TYR A 69 15.08 -1.89 8.68
N ILE A 70 14.12 -2.07 7.76
CA ILE A 70 14.07 -3.30 6.94
C ILE A 70 15.31 -3.37 6.06
N ARG A 71 15.65 -2.30 5.33
CA ARG A 71 16.89 -2.25 4.54
C ARG A 71 18.11 -2.61 5.38
N ASP A 72 18.26 -1.95 6.53
CA ASP A 72 19.43 -2.13 7.39
C ASP A 72 19.48 -3.54 7.99
N ALA A 73 18.34 -4.08 8.41
CA ALA A 73 18.24 -5.44 8.94
C ALA A 73 18.54 -6.52 7.87
N VAL A 74 18.10 -6.31 6.62
CA VAL A 74 18.43 -7.20 5.51
C VAL A 74 19.92 -7.16 5.21
N LEU A 75 20.52 -5.98 5.13
CA LEU A 75 21.94 -5.81 4.85
C LEU A 75 22.84 -6.26 6.01
N ALA A 76 22.32 -6.35 7.22
CA ALA A 76 23.03 -6.91 8.36
C ALA A 76 23.10 -8.46 8.33
N GLN A 77 22.30 -9.13 7.49
CA GLN A 77 22.41 -10.57 7.32
C GLN A 77 23.64 -10.94 6.47
N PRO A 78 24.23 -12.13 6.67
CA PRO A 78 25.24 -12.65 5.76
C PRO A 78 24.78 -12.58 4.31
N GLU A 79 25.68 -12.26 3.38
CA GLU A 79 25.33 -11.95 2.00
C GLU A 79 24.58 -13.07 1.28
N ASP A 80 24.89 -14.31 1.61
CA ASP A 80 24.25 -15.54 1.10
C ASP A 80 22.90 -15.86 1.78
N LYS A 81 22.58 -15.14 2.85
CA LYS A 81 21.34 -15.32 3.66
C LYS A 81 20.45 -14.08 3.69
N GLN A 82 20.74 -13.10 2.83
CA GLN A 82 19.89 -11.93 2.74
C GLN A 82 18.52 -12.30 2.14
N PRO A 83 17.40 -11.99 2.82
CA PRO A 83 16.08 -12.25 2.28
C PRO A 83 15.78 -11.39 1.07
N LYS A 84 14.93 -11.89 0.18
CA LYS A 84 14.28 -11.10 -0.87
C LYS A 84 13.33 -10.09 -0.23
N VAL A 85 13.19 -8.89 -0.80
CA VAL A 85 12.33 -7.85 -0.23
C VAL A 85 11.19 -7.48 -1.19
N VAL A 86 9.97 -7.65 -0.76
CA VAL A 86 8.76 -7.18 -1.45
C VAL A 86 8.25 -5.93 -0.73
N TYR A 87 8.42 -4.78 -1.34
CA TYR A 87 7.89 -3.52 -0.83
C TYR A 87 6.50 -3.27 -1.39
N ILE A 88 5.50 -3.12 -0.53
CA ILE A 88 4.16 -2.71 -0.96
C ILE A 88 4.07 -1.19 -0.96
N GLY A 89 4.20 -0.62 -2.15
CA GLY A 89 4.01 0.78 -2.46
C GLY A 89 2.53 1.16 -2.58
N SER A 90 2.26 2.25 -3.28
CA SER A 90 0.90 2.70 -3.60
C SER A 90 0.89 3.42 -4.94
N VAL A 91 -0.19 3.28 -5.71
CA VAL A 91 -0.40 4.10 -6.90
C VAL A 91 -0.53 5.60 -6.60
N ALA A 92 -0.80 5.97 -5.33
CA ALA A 92 -0.74 7.35 -4.86
C ALA A 92 0.61 8.04 -5.16
N GLN A 93 1.70 7.25 -5.26
CA GLN A 93 3.02 7.75 -5.63
C GLN A 93 3.09 8.30 -7.06
N MET A 94 2.18 7.85 -7.92
CA MET A 94 2.13 8.28 -9.33
C MET A 94 1.57 9.70 -9.47
N GLY A 95 0.92 10.22 -8.43
CA GLY A 95 0.39 11.58 -8.38
C GLY A 95 -0.87 11.77 -9.19
N ASP A 96 -1.12 13.06 -9.50
CA ASP A 96 -2.33 13.50 -10.15
C ASP A 96 -2.34 13.15 -11.65
N ARG A 97 -3.43 12.53 -12.09
CA ARG A 97 -3.66 12.11 -13.49
C ARG A 97 -4.85 12.87 -14.12
N ARG A 98 -4.90 14.19 -13.87
CA ARG A 98 -5.91 15.09 -14.46
C ARG A 98 -5.82 15.15 -15.98
N GLU A 99 -6.74 15.90 -16.54
CA GLU A 99 -6.82 16.16 -17.97
C GLU A 99 -5.47 16.64 -18.59
N PRO A 100 -5.07 16.09 -19.73
CA PRO A 100 -5.72 14.96 -20.40
C PRO A 100 -5.54 13.66 -19.60
N LEU A 101 -6.64 12.94 -19.38
CA LEU A 101 -6.62 11.70 -18.60
C LEU A 101 -5.66 10.69 -19.24
N HIS A 102 -4.73 10.17 -18.47
CA HIS A 102 -3.82 9.12 -18.92
C HIS A 102 -3.55 8.10 -17.81
N TRP A 103 -3.35 6.86 -18.20
CA TRP A 103 -3.06 5.78 -17.27
C TRP A 103 -1.64 5.88 -16.73
N GLY A 104 -1.51 5.75 -15.42
CA GLY A 104 -0.21 5.64 -14.77
C GLY A 104 0.45 4.30 -15.10
N ARG A 105 1.64 4.34 -15.69
CA ARG A 105 2.45 3.16 -15.96
C ARG A 105 3.56 3.05 -14.93
N ALA A 106 4.01 1.84 -14.62
CA ALA A 106 5.06 1.62 -13.63
C ALA A 106 6.35 2.40 -13.93
N GLY A 107 6.67 2.61 -15.22
CA GLY A 107 7.83 3.37 -15.66
C GLY A 107 7.65 4.89 -15.70
N ASP A 108 6.45 5.40 -15.46
CA ASP A 108 6.22 6.84 -15.43
C ASP A 108 6.93 7.50 -14.24
N PRO A 109 7.36 8.76 -14.37
CA PRO A 109 7.91 9.51 -13.26
C PRO A 109 6.97 9.56 -12.06
N ILE A 110 7.52 9.39 -10.87
CA ILE A 110 6.80 9.63 -9.62
C ILE A 110 6.55 11.13 -9.51
N CYS A 111 5.29 11.53 -9.38
CA CYS A 111 4.87 12.93 -9.34
C CYS A 111 3.86 13.15 -8.21
N VAL A 112 4.26 12.85 -6.97
CA VAL A 112 3.39 12.97 -5.80
C VAL A 112 3.03 14.42 -5.54
N SER A 113 1.76 14.68 -5.24
CA SER A 113 1.33 15.99 -4.74
C SER A 113 2.06 16.34 -3.44
N ALA A 114 2.51 17.59 -3.32
CA ALA A 114 3.13 18.10 -2.08
C ALA A 114 2.19 18.03 -0.85
N TYR A 115 0.91 17.94 -1.07
CA TYR A 115 -0.13 17.84 -0.03
C TYR A 115 -0.51 16.39 0.32
N ASP A 116 -0.06 15.40 -0.46
CA ASP A 116 -0.29 13.98 -0.18
C ASP A 116 0.84 13.42 0.69
N HIS A 117 0.73 13.61 1.99
CA HIS A 117 1.72 13.10 2.95
C HIS A 117 1.89 11.59 2.91
N TYR A 118 0.82 10.85 2.65
CA TYR A 118 0.89 9.41 2.48
C TYR A 118 1.71 9.04 1.24
N GLY A 119 1.34 9.56 0.08
CA GLY A 119 2.05 9.31 -1.16
C GLY A 119 3.53 9.68 -1.09
N LEU A 120 3.86 10.84 -0.49
CA LEU A 120 5.24 11.27 -0.27
C LEU A 120 6.03 10.25 0.56
N THR A 121 5.45 9.75 1.68
CA THR A 121 6.16 8.76 2.52
C THR A 121 6.30 7.41 1.81
N LYS A 122 5.32 7.00 1.01
CA LYS A 122 5.41 5.76 0.22
C LYS A 122 6.47 5.86 -0.87
N ALA A 123 6.56 6.99 -1.58
CA ALA A 123 7.59 7.23 -2.58
C ALA A 123 9.01 7.26 -1.97
N GLN A 124 9.15 7.88 -0.80
CA GLN A 124 10.43 7.90 -0.07
C GLN A 124 10.83 6.50 0.42
N ALA A 125 9.90 5.76 1.01
CA ALA A 125 10.14 4.40 1.50
C ALA A 125 10.51 3.44 0.34
N GLU A 126 9.85 3.57 -0.82
CA GLU A 126 10.22 2.83 -2.02
C GLU A 126 11.69 3.07 -2.40
N ARG A 127 12.10 4.34 -2.49
CA ARG A 127 13.49 4.70 -2.83
C ARG A 127 14.53 4.19 -1.84
N ILE A 128 14.18 4.13 -0.55
CA ILE A 128 15.07 3.57 0.48
C ILE A 128 15.40 2.11 0.18
N ILE A 129 14.39 1.33 -0.23
CA ILE A 129 14.58 -0.09 -0.58
C ILE A 129 15.24 -0.22 -1.95
N THR A 130 14.71 0.43 -2.97
CA THR A 130 15.10 0.20 -4.37
C THR A 130 16.47 0.78 -4.74
N ASN A 131 16.93 1.82 -4.06
CA ASN A 131 18.26 2.40 -4.23
C ASN A 131 19.31 1.78 -3.29
N SER A 132 18.94 0.75 -2.54
CA SER A 132 19.85 0.05 -1.64
C SER A 132 20.62 -1.06 -2.39
N PRO A 133 21.71 -1.58 -1.82
CA PRO A 133 22.44 -2.72 -2.37
C PRO A 133 21.75 -4.08 -2.13
N ILE A 134 20.52 -4.12 -1.68
CA ILE A 134 19.74 -5.37 -1.55
C ILE A 134 19.70 -6.09 -2.91
N LYS A 135 20.09 -7.36 -2.93
CA LYS A 135 20.24 -8.13 -4.17
C LYS A 135 18.94 -8.34 -4.92
N GLN A 136 17.89 -8.72 -4.21
CA GLN A 136 16.56 -9.00 -4.78
C GLN A 136 15.48 -8.21 -4.04
N TRP A 137 14.89 -7.26 -4.74
CA TRP A 137 13.75 -6.49 -4.26
C TRP A 137 12.74 -6.32 -5.39
N VAL A 138 11.49 -6.10 -5.03
CA VAL A 138 10.42 -5.67 -5.95
C VAL A 138 9.55 -4.63 -5.26
N ALA A 139 9.12 -3.62 -6.01
CA ALA A 139 8.16 -2.62 -5.55
C ALA A 139 6.80 -2.84 -6.22
N LEU A 140 5.81 -3.19 -5.42
CA LEU A 140 4.44 -3.43 -5.84
C LEU A 140 3.57 -2.24 -5.41
N ARG A 141 3.23 -1.35 -6.34
CA ARG A 141 2.40 -0.17 -6.08
C ARG A 141 0.94 -0.57 -6.12
N GLN A 142 0.38 -0.78 -4.95
CA GLN A 142 -0.99 -1.24 -4.76
C GLN A 142 -1.98 -0.13 -5.06
N SER A 143 -3.03 -0.44 -5.81
CA SER A 143 -4.21 0.40 -6.02
C SER A 143 -5.18 0.32 -4.83
N GLY A 144 -6.36 0.92 -4.95
CA GLY A 144 -7.40 0.81 -3.94
C GLY A 144 -7.83 -0.65 -3.74
N ILE A 145 -7.90 -1.10 -2.49
CA ILE A 145 -8.28 -2.47 -2.16
C ILE A 145 -9.75 -2.51 -1.74
N LEU A 146 -10.52 -3.32 -2.45
CA LEU A 146 -11.90 -3.63 -2.07
C LEU A 146 -11.92 -4.71 -0.99
N TYR A 147 -12.64 -4.43 0.08
CA TYR A 147 -12.82 -5.36 1.19
C TYR A 147 -14.21 -5.16 1.83
N PRO A 148 -14.87 -6.22 2.34
CA PRO A 148 -16.26 -6.12 2.79
C PRO A 148 -16.51 -5.09 3.89
N ALA A 149 -15.53 -4.82 4.75
CA ALA A 149 -15.68 -3.84 5.82
C ALA A 149 -15.72 -2.38 5.33
N ILE A 150 -15.43 -2.10 4.06
CA ILE A 150 -15.58 -0.76 3.47
C ILE A 150 -17.03 -0.28 3.56
N LEU A 151 -17.99 -1.19 3.46
CA LEU A 151 -19.42 -0.90 3.61
C LEU A 151 -19.83 -0.41 5.01
N LYS A 152 -18.97 -0.64 6.02
CA LYS A 152 -19.22 -0.26 7.41
C LYS A 152 -18.30 0.87 7.88
N ASN A 153 -17.19 1.07 7.22
CA ASN A 153 -16.10 1.97 7.66
C ASN A 153 -15.63 2.87 6.51
N TYR A 154 -16.57 3.48 5.79
CA TYR A 154 -16.20 4.51 4.81
C TYR A 154 -15.86 5.82 5.50
N ASP A 155 -14.79 6.45 5.03
CA ASP A 155 -14.32 7.73 5.54
C ASP A 155 -14.78 8.85 4.60
N PRO A 156 -15.21 10.02 5.10
CA PRO A 156 -15.59 11.16 4.27
C PRO A 156 -14.54 11.59 3.24
N ILE A 157 -13.27 11.25 3.44
CA ILE A 157 -12.22 11.51 2.45
C ILE A 157 -12.49 10.84 1.10
N MET A 158 -13.26 9.76 1.08
CA MET A 158 -13.67 9.07 -0.15
C MET A 158 -14.52 9.97 -1.07
N PHE A 159 -15.24 10.93 -0.51
CA PHE A 159 -16.03 11.91 -1.25
C PHE A 159 -15.24 13.15 -1.69
N HIS A 160 -13.95 13.19 -1.38
CA HIS A 160 -13.04 14.26 -1.78
C HIS A 160 -12.18 13.90 -2.99
N VAL A 161 -12.45 12.79 -3.65
CA VAL A 161 -11.75 12.38 -4.88
C VAL A 161 -12.42 13.01 -6.11
N PRO A 162 -11.67 13.32 -7.17
CA PRO A 162 -12.25 13.82 -8.40
C PRO A 162 -13.23 12.81 -8.97
N ILE A 163 -14.44 13.24 -9.17
CA ILE A 163 -15.56 12.38 -9.57
C ILE A 163 -15.33 11.67 -10.91
N ARG A 164 -14.62 12.35 -11.84
CA ARG A 164 -14.28 11.81 -13.16
C ARG A 164 -12.97 11.01 -13.17
N GLY A 165 -12.24 11.02 -12.08
CA GLY A 165 -11.05 10.20 -11.93
C GLY A 165 -11.42 8.72 -12.05
N VAL A 166 -10.54 7.93 -12.65
CA VAL A 166 -10.73 6.48 -12.83
C VAL A 166 -9.64 5.76 -12.05
N LEU A 167 -10.05 4.75 -11.29
CA LEU A 167 -9.14 3.87 -10.57
C LEU A 167 -9.37 2.42 -11.00
N GLU A 168 -8.29 1.68 -11.18
CA GLU A 168 -8.35 0.22 -11.25
C GLU A 168 -8.27 -0.32 -9.82
N TRP A 169 -9.37 -0.83 -9.33
CA TRP A 169 -9.45 -1.42 -7.99
C TRP A 169 -8.79 -2.80 -7.95
N ALA A 170 -8.39 -3.22 -6.76
CA ALA A 170 -7.91 -4.57 -6.50
C ALA A 170 -8.79 -5.26 -5.45
N THR A 171 -8.90 -6.58 -5.52
CA THR A 171 -9.48 -7.36 -4.43
C THR A 171 -8.41 -7.79 -3.43
N VAL A 172 -8.83 -8.09 -2.20
CA VAL A 172 -7.95 -8.68 -1.18
C VAL A 172 -7.42 -10.03 -1.66
N GLU A 173 -8.28 -10.81 -2.32
CA GLU A 173 -7.99 -12.14 -2.83
C GLU A 173 -6.91 -12.10 -3.91
N ASP A 174 -7.03 -11.20 -4.89
CA ASP A 174 -6.04 -11.10 -5.98
C ASP A 174 -4.70 -10.59 -5.48
N SER A 175 -4.72 -9.60 -4.57
CA SER A 175 -3.50 -9.13 -3.91
C SER A 175 -2.83 -10.25 -3.10
N GLY A 176 -3.64 -11.05 -2.38
CA GLY A 176 -3.16 -12.20 -1.62
C GLY A 176 -2.56 -13.30 -2.50
N ARG A 177 -3.22 -13.65 -3.62
CA ARG A 177 -2.72 -14.64 -4.59
C ARG A 177 -1.39 -14.23 -5.21
N LEU A 178 -1.24 -12.94 -5.56
CA LEU A 178 0.04 -12.45 -6.06
C LEU A 178 1.16 -12.66 -5.03
N LEU A 179 0.92 -12.24 -3.78
CA LEU A 179 1.92 -12.40 -2.72
C LEU A 179 2.21 -13.87 -2.39
N GLU A 180 1.22 -14.74 -2.46
CA GLU A 180 1.40 -16.19 -2.30
C GLU A 180 2.35 -16.74 -3.37
N ARG A 181 2.15 -16.41 -4.65
CA ARG A 181 3.02 -16.84 -5.74
C ARG A 181 4.45 -16.35 -5.57
N VAL A 182 4.61 -15.09 -5.13
CA VAL A 182 5.94 -14.54 -4.82
C VAL A 182 6.60 -15.30 -3.68
N CYS A 183 5.86 -15.64 -2.62
CA CYS A 183 6.39 -16.42 -1.49
C CYS A 183 6.72 -17.86 -1.85
N ARG A 184 6.05 -18.44 -2.85
CA ARG A 184 6.36 -19.78 -3.37
C ARG A 184 7.50 -19.79 -4.40
N ASP A 185 8.10 -18.63 -4.65
CA ASP A 185 9.12 -18.41 -5.67
C ASP A 185 8.65 -18.82 -7.10
N GLU A 186 7.34 -18.66 -7.35
CA GLU A 186 6.69 -18.94 -8.65
C GLU A 186 6.71 -17.71 -9.56
N VAL A 187 7.75 -16.87 -9.44
CA VAL A 187 7.95 -15.68 -10.26
C VAL A 187 9.28 -15.77 -11.00
N PRO A 188 9.35 -15.28 -12.25
CA PRO A 188 10.59 -15.33 -13.01
C PRO A 188 11.64 -14.37 -12.42
N GLU A 189 12.92 -14.60 -12.75
CA GLU A 189 14.01 -13.76 -12.23
C GLU A 189 13.85 -12.29 -12.61
N GLU A 190 13.29 -11.99 -13.76
CA GLU A 190 13.01 -10.63 -14.24
C GLU A 190 11.95 -9.89 -13.42
N PHE A 191 11.22 -10.60 -12.56
CA PHE A 191 10.28 -10.00 -11.62
C PHE A 191 11.00 -9.13 -10.59
N TRP A 192 12.18 -9.52 -10.19
CA TRP A 192 12.98 -8.82 -9.20
C TRP A 192 13.66 -7.57 -9.79
N LYS A 193 14.01 -6.62 -8.92
CA LYS A 193 14.56 -5.29 -9.27
C LYS A 193 13.65 -4.49 -10.21
N ASN A 194 12.36 -4.65 -10.04
CA ASN A 194 11.36 -4.04 -10.91
C ASN A 194 10.22 -3.38 -10.10
N TYR A 195 9.41 -2.59 -10.80
CA TYR A 195 8.26 -1.88 -10.27
C TYR A 195 6.99 -2.36 -10.99
N TYR A 196 5.92 -2.61 -10.24
CA TYR A 196 4.63 -3.00 -10.79
C TYR A 196 3.50 -2.20 -10.14
N ASN A 197 2.53 -1.80 -10.93
CA ASN A 197 1.25 -1.32 -10.42
C ASN A 197 0.31 -2.52 -10.27
N ILE A 198 -0.32 -2.65 -9.12
CA ILE A 198 -1.16 -3.80 -8.79
C ILE A 198 -2.62 -3.39 -8.76
N GLY A 199 -3.43 -4.04 -9.59
CA GLY A 199 -4.88 -3.96 -9.67
C GLY A 199 -5.45 -5.34 -10.02
N SER A 200 -6.78 -5.47 -10.06
CA SER A 200 -7.45 -6.73 -10.44
C SER A 200 -7.83 -6.80 -11.93
N GLY A 201 -7.27 -5.90 -12.75
CA GLY A 201 -7.44 -5.90 -14.18
C GLY A 201 -8.54 -4.97 -14.69
N LYS A 202 -8.71 -4.98 -16.02
CA LYS A 202 -9.55 -4.02 -16.74
C LYS A 202 -10.99 -3.96 -16.24
N GLU A 203 -11.54 -5.09 -15.83
CA GLU A 203 -12.94 -5.19 -15.37
C GLU A 203 -13.18 -4.45 -14.04
N TYR A 204 -12.12 -4.12 -13.32
CA TYR A 204 -12.15 -3.37 -12.05
C TYR A 204 -11.87 -1.87 -12.23
N ARG A 205 -11.85 -1.38 -13.47
CA ARG A 205 -11.66 0.04 -13.79
C ARG A 205 -12.99 0.75 -13.82
N ILE A 206 -13.23 1.61 -12.84
CA ILE A 206 -14.44 2.42 -12.78
C ILE A 206 -14.09 3.85 -12.39
N SER A 207 -14.96 4.80 -12.73
CA SER A 207 -14.84 6.17 -12.26
C SER A 207 -15.16 6.25 -10.76
N ASN A 208 -14.63 7.27 -10.10
CA ASN A 208 -14.96 7.51 -8.70
C ASN A 208 -16.47 7.74 -8.51
N TYR A 209 -17.12 8.39 -9.47
CA TYR A 209 -18.58 8.55 -9.44
C TYR A 209 -19.34 7.22 -9.45
N GLU A 210 -18.98 6.32 -10.36
CA GLU A 210 -19.60 4.99 -10.43
C GLU A 210 -19.34 4.20 -9.15
N PHE A 211 -18.11 4.27 -8.62
CA PHE A 211 -17.78 3.60 -7.36
C PHE A 211 -18.61 4.15 -6.20
N GLU A 212 -18.73 5.47 -6.07
CA GLU A 212 -19.55 6.10 -5.02
C GLU A 212 -21.03 5.72 -5.16
N CYS A 213 -21.57 5.69 -6.39
CA CYS A 213 -22.93 5.24 -6.62
C CYS A 213 -23.14 3.79 -6.19
N LEU A 214 -22.24 2.88 -6.54
CA LEU A 214 -22.29 1.48 -6.11
C LEU A 214 -22.21 1.33 -4.60
N LEU A 215 -21.34 2.13 -3.95
CA LEU A 215 -21.21 2.13 -2.50
C LEU A 215 -22.50 2.60 -1.82
N LEU A 216 -23.08 3.71 -2.29
CA LEU A 216 -24.34 4.24 -1.75
C LEU A 216 -25.49 3.26 -1.92
N ASP A 217 -25.63 2.65 -3.10
CA ASP A 217 -26.62 1.61 -3.36
C ASP A 217 -26.45 0.42 -2.41
N ALA A 218 -25.22 -0.04 -2.20
CA ALA A 218 -24.91 -1.19 -1.33
C ALA A 218 -25.23 -0.94 0.15
N ILE A 219 -25.15 0.32 0.61
CA ILE A 219 -25.49 0.69 1.99
C ILE A 219 -26.92 1.22 2.15
N GLY A 220 -27.72 1.21 1.06
CA GLY A 220 -29.12 1.66 1.07
C GLY A 220 -29.29 3.18 1.19
N CYS A 221 -28.29 3.95 0.81
CA CYS A 221 -28.36 5.41 0.79
C CYS A 221 -28.79 5.94 -0.57
N PRO A 222 -29.60 7.01 -0.65
CA PRO A 222 -29.97 7.62 -1.93
C PRO A 222 -28.73 8.22 -2.61
N ARG A 223 -28.67 8.14 -3.93
CA ARG A 223 -27.67 8.83 -4.71
C ARG A 223 -27.87 10.35 -4.60
N PRO A 224 -26.81 11.16 -4.57
CA PRO A 224 -26.96 12.60 -4.46
C PRO A 224 -27.64 13.19 -5.70
N GLU A 225 -28.59 14.09 -5.50
CA GLU A 225 -29.25 14.82 -6.60
C GLU A 225 -28.29 15.79 -7.32
N LYS A 226 -27.32 16.30 -6.60
CA LYS A 226 -26.28 17.21 -7.11
C LYS A 226 -24.91 16.69 -6.73
N ILE A 227 -24.05 16.65 -7.72
CA ILE A 227 -22.67 16.24 -7.60
C ILE A 227 -21.81 17.48 -7.64
N PHE A 228 -21.00 17.66 -6.60
CA PHE A 228 -19.99 18.70 -6.57
C PHE A 228 -18.68 18.12 -7.06
N GLU A 229 -18.23 18.56 -8.23
CA GLU A 229 -16.91 18.24 -8.72
C GLU A 229 -15.88 19.05 -7.92
N ALA A 230 -15.03 18.36 -7.16
CA ALA A 230 -13.92 19.00 -6.50
C ALA A 230 -12.94 19.50 -7.54
N LYS A 231 -12.88 20.82 -7.78
CA LYS A 231 -11.91 21.44 -8.68
C LYS A 231 -10.49 21.37 -8.13
N TRP A 232 -10.37 21.31 -6.82
CA TRP A 232 -9.10 21.31 -6.09
C TRP A 232 -9.10 20.14 -5.16
N PHE A 233 -8.21 19.22 -5.41
CA PHE A 233 -8.04 18.09 -4.56
C PHE A 233 -6.95 18.38 -3.54
N THR A 234 -7.28 18.28 -2.28
CA THR A 234 -6.36 18.62 -1.21
C THR A 234 -5.44 17.46 -0.84
N THR A 235 -5.80 16.22 -1.18
CA THR A 235 -5.03 15.07 -0.74
C THR A 235 -4.71 14.07 -1.83
N ARG A 236 -5.59 13.75 -2.80
CA ARG A 236 -5.30 12.73 -3.82
C ARG A 236 -6.10 12.87 -5.09
N ASN A 237 -5.40 12.87 -6.18
CA ASN A 237 -5.89 12.55 -7.50
C ASN A 237 -5.11 11.31 -7.98
N PHE A 238 -5.80 10.20 -8.08
CA PHE A 238 -5.21 8.98 -8.62
C PHE A 238 -5.49 8.85 -10.11
#